data_6fbdb6e5bf9f339aa49086630e9835d3
#
_entry.id   6fbdb6e5bf9f339aa49086630e9835d3
#
_cell.length_a   1.000
_cell.length_b   1.000
_cell.length_c   1.000
_cell.angle_alpha   90.00
_cell.angle_beta   90.00
_cell.angle_gamma   90.00
#
_symmetry.space_group_name_H-M   'P 1'
#
loop_
_entity.id
_entity.type
_entity.pdbx_description
1 polymer ?
#
loop_
_entity_poly.entity_id
_entity_poly.type
_entity_poly.pdbx_seq_one_letter_code
_entity_poly.pdbx_strand_id
1 'polypeptide(L)'
;MADRRLQVFHTVARHLSFTKAAEALHMTQPAVTFQVRQLEEYFNTRLFDRTHNRISLTEVGTRVFGYADSIFDLYGEMENAVRELTGEVSGLLILGASTTIAEYMLPALLGDFKTKYPDVNVRLKVSNTEGVVQMVENNIIDLGVVEAPVANKNLAVEMCRKDQLVLIVPVGHALAERENVPIHELTEYPYICREEGSGTREVIAEYMQQQNIKSALNISMELGSPEAVKGAVEAGMGISVVSRATVSKELLLGSLVAINLEPQLERPFSFVHQKQKFRLRAMDELLAFARQYCVEHANDNQ
;
A
#
# COMPACT_ATOMS: atom_id res chain seq x y z
N MET A 1 -31.17 -0.13 2.19
CA MET A 1 -30.73 -1.20 1.27
C MET A 1 -30.50 -0.58 -0.11
N ALA A 2 -29.32 -0.72 -0.68
CA ALA A 2 -29.04 -0.27 -2.04
C ALA A 2 -29.96 -0.99 -3.05
N ASP A 3 -30.26 -0.35 -4.18
CA ASP A 3 -31.06 -0.94 -5.26
C ASP A 3 -30.42 -2.29 -5.69
N ARG A 4 -31.18 -3.37 -5.59
CA ARG A 4 -30.71 -4.73 -5.91
C ARG A 4 -30.18 -4.83 -7.34
N ARG A 5 -30.80 -4.11 -8.28
CA ARG A 5 -30.38 -4.07 -9.69
C ARG A 5 -28.99 -3.45 -9.83
N LEU A 6 -28.73 -2.36 -9.10
CA LEU A 6 -27.42 -1.70 -9.09
C LEU A 6 -26.35 -2.62 -8.49
N GLN A 7 -26.66 -3.34 -7.41
CA GLN A 7 -25.76 -4.31 -6.80
C GLN A 7 -25.40 -5.44 -7.76
N VAL A 8 -26.40 -5.99 -8.45
CA VAL A 8 -26.19 -7.07 -9.43
C VAL A 8 -25.35 -6.57 -10.60
N PHE A 9 -25.69 -5.39 -11.15
CA PHE A 9 -24.90 -4.76 -12.21
C PHE A 9 -23.44 -4.58 -11.80
N HIS A 10 -23.20 -4.00 -10.64
CA HIS A 10 -21.85 -3.75 -10.09
C HIS A 10 -21.06 -5.05 -9.97
N THR A 11 -21.69 -6.13 -9.47
CA THR A 11 -21.02 -7.42 -9.34
C THR A 11 -20.68 -8.03 -10.71
N VAL A 12 -21.56 -7.93 -11.69
CA VAL A 12 -21.28 -8.38 -13.08
C VAL A 12 -20.14 -7.57 -13.69
N ALA A 13 -20.12 -6.25 -13.46
CA ALA A 13 -19.06 -5.36 -13.95
C ALA A 13 -17.70 -5.70 -13.37
N ARG A 14 -17.61 -6.01 -12.06
CA ARG A 14 -16.36 -6.43 -11.41
C ARG A 14 -15.82 -7.76 -11.92
N HIS A 15 -16.71 -8.72 -12.21
CA HIS A 15 -16.30 -10.05 -12.67
C HIS A 15 -16.22 -10.16 -14.19
N LEU A 16 -16.77 -9.22 -14.94
CA LEU A 16 -17.01 -9.28 -16.40
C LEU A 16 -17.62 -10.64 -16.81
N SER A 17 -18.49 -11.21 -15.94
CA SER A 17 -19.09 -12.53 -16.11
C SER A 17 -20.41 -12.63 -15.35
N PHE A 18 -21.49 -12.93 -16.07
CA PHE A 18 -22.81 -13.17 -15.47
C PHE A 18 -22.84 -14.43 -14.61
N THR A 19 -22.10 -15.47 -14.99
CA THR A 19 -22.02 -16.73 -14.24
C THR A 19 -21.30 -16.54 -12.92
N LYS A 20 -20.11 -15.93 -12.92
CA LYS A 20 -19.34 -15.65 -11.70
C LYS A 20 -20.10 -14.69 -10.76
N ALA A 21 -20.81 -13.71 -11.33
CA ALA A 21 -21.65 -12.80 -10.54
C ALA A 21 -22.82 -13.54 -9.90
N ALA A 22 -23.43 -14.50 -10.61
CA ALA A 22 -24.51 -15.33 -10.08
C ALA A 22 -24.03 -16.18 -8.88
N GLU A 23 -22.87 -16.80 -9.00
CA GLU A 23 -22.22 -17.54 -7.90
C GLU A 23 -21.94 -16.63 -6.70
N ALA A 24 -21.31 -15.47 -6.92
CA ALA A 24 -20.99 -14.51 -5.87
C ALA A 24 -22.20 -13.92 -5.14
N LEU A 25 -23.35 -13.81 -5.84
CA LEU A 25 -24.59 -13.27 -5.30
C LEU A 25 -25.57 -14.35 -4.80
N HIS A 26 -25.18 -15.63 -4.89
CA HIS A 26 -26.08 -16.78 -4.62
C HIS A 26 -27.39 -16.71 -5.38
N MET A 27 -27.31 -16.33 -6.66
CA MET A 27 -28.43 -16.18 -7.58
C MET A 27 -28.28 -17.12 -8.78
N THR A 28 -29.37 -17.37 -9.51
CA THR A 28 -29.27 -18.02 -10.81
C THR A 28 -28.81 -17.03 -11.89
N GLN A 29 -28.05 -17.49 -12.87
CA GLN A 29 -27.59 -16.64 -13.98
C GLN A 29 -28.75 -15.96 -14.75
N PRO A 30 -29.91 -16.60 -15.01
CA PRO A 30 -31.07 -15.90 -15.57
C PRO A 30 -31.59 -14.76 -14.68
N ALA A 31 -31.58 -14.92 -13.35
CA ALA A 31 -31.99 -13.88 -12.42
C ALA A 31 -31.03 -12.67 -12.44
N VAL A 32 -29.73 -12.92 -12.51
CA VAL A 32 -28.72 -11.86 -12.68
C VAL A 32 -28.92 -11.13 -14.00
N THR A 33 -29.14 -11.86 -15.10
CA THR A 33 -29.40 -11.28 -16.42
C THR A 33 -30.66 -10.41 -16.41
N PHE A 34 -31.70 -10.86 -15.75
CA PHE A 34 -32.96 -10.12 -15.61
C PHE A 34 -32.77 -8.80 -14.84
N GLN A 35 -32.03 -8.83 -13.72
CA GLN A 35 -31.77 -7.63 -12.93
C GLN A 35 -30.95 -6.58 -13.70
N VAL A 36 -29.92 -7.02 -14.43
CA VAL A 36 -29.12 -6.12 -15.28
C VAL A 36 -29.99 -5.52 -16.37
N ARG A 37 -30.81 -6.34 -17.04
CA ARG A 37 -31.72 -5.87 -18.09
C ARG A 37 -32.72 -4.84 -17.57
N GLN A 38 -33.28 -5.04 -16.38
CA GLN A 38 -34.19 -4.06 -15.73
C GLN A 38 -33.47 -2.72 -15.46
N LEU A 39 -32.16 -2.74 -15.11
CA LEU A 39 -31.39 -1.52 -14.93
C LEU A 39 -31.09 -0.84 -16.27
N GLU A 40 -30.79 -1.59 -17.31
CA GLU A 40 -30.60 -1.09 -18.70
C GLU A 40 -31.91 -0.48 -19.25
N GLU A 41 -33.05 -1.09 -18.97
CA GLU A 41 -34.37 -0.57 -19.31
C GLU A 41 -34.68 0.73 -18.55
N TYR A 42 -34.33 0.80 -17.26
CA TYR A 42 -34.52 2.01 -16.45
C TYR A 42 -33.71 3.19 -16.98
N PHE A 43 -32.48 2.96 -17.41
CA PHE A 43 -31.63 4.00 -18.03
C PHE A 43 -31.87 4.19 -19.53
N ASN A 44 -32.75 3.37 -20.13
CA ASN A 44 -32.99 3.32 -21.57
C ASN A 44 -31.70 3.23 -22.40
N THR A 45 -30.72 2.48 -21.91
CA THR A 45 -29.42 2.28 -22.59
C THR A 45 -28.79 0.97 -22.16
N ARG A 46 -27.87 0.44 -23.00
CA ARG A 46 -27.07 -0.73 -22.62
C ARG A 46 -25.90 -0.32 -21.76
N LEU A 47 -25.64 -1.11 -20.72
CA LEU A 47 -24.50 -0.94 -19.81
C LEU A 47 -23.37 -1.92 -20.13
N PHE A 48 -23.71 -3.03 -20.81
CA PHE A 48 -22.73 -4.01 -21.28
C PHE A 48 -22.77 -4.20 -22.78
N ASP A 49 -21.60 -4.28 -23.39
CA ASP A 49 -21.41 -4.81 -24.75
C ASP A 49 -21.20 -6.32 -24.67
N ARG A 50 -21.93 -7.04 -25.51
CA ARG A 50 -21.84 -8.50 -25.64
C ARG A 50 -21.39 -8.84 -27.06
N THR A 51 -20.10 -8.89 -27.28
CA THR A 51 -19.52 -9.29 -28.57
C THR A 51 -18.82 -10.64 -28.42
N HIS A 52 -19.12 -11.60 -29.30
CA HIS A 52 -18.43 -12.88 -29.52
C HIS A 52 -17.67 -13.43 -28.30
N ASN A 53 -18.39 -13.89 -27.28
CA ASN A 53 -17.83 -14.49 -26.05
C ASN A 53 -17.08 -13.56 -25.08
N ARG A 54 -17.15 -12.24 -25.22
CA ARG A 54 -16.60 -11.30 -24.24
C ARG A 54 -17.66 -10.31 -23.77
N ILE A 55 -17.59 -10.00 -22.48
CA ILE A 55 -18.44 -8.99 -21.85
C ILE A 55 -17.51 -7.83 -21.49
N SER A 56 -17.89 -6.63 -21.92
CA SER A 56 -17.23 -5.37 -21.54
C SER A 56 -18.27 -4.34 -21.17
N LEU A 57 -17.89 -3.33 -20.40
CA LEU A 57 -18.73 -2.18 -20.14
C LEU A 57 -18.82 -1.27 -21.35
N THR A 58 -20.00 -0.70 -21.59
CA THR A 58 -20.14 0.45 -22.51
C THR A 58 -19.55 1.70 -21.85
N GLU A 59 -19.41 2.81 -22.57
CA GLU A 59 -19.01 4.09 -22.00
C GLU A 59 -19.97 4.50 -20.85
N VAL A 60 -21.29 4.37 -21.07
CA VAL A 60 -22.31 4.62 -20.04
C VAL A 60 -22.16 3.63 -18.89
N GLY A 61 -21.94 2.34 -19.19
CA GLY A 61 -21.70 1.30 -18.19
C GLY A 61 -20.52 1.62 -17.30
N THR A 62 -19.42 2.13 -17.87
CA THR A 62 -18.22 2.54 -17.10
C THR A 62 -18.54 3.70 -16.16
N ARG A 63 -19.30 4.70 -16.60
CA ARG A 63 -19.74 5.81 -15.72
C ARG A 63 -20.66 5.34 -14.61
N VAL A 64 -21.65 4.49 -14.95
CA VAL A 64 -22.59 3.92 -13.94
C VAL A 64 -21.84 3.06 -12.94
N PHE A 65 -20.81 2.31 -13.38
CA PHE A 65 -19.96 1.52 -12.49
C PHE A 65 -19.21 2.39 -11.47
N GLY A 66 -18.61 3.50 -11.90
CA GLY A 66 -17.95 4.44 -10.98
C GLY A 66 -18.90 5.06 -9.95
N TYR A 67 -20.11 5.42 -10.36
CA TYR A 67 -21.14 5.89 -9.42
C TYR A 67 -21.62 4.77 -8.48
N ALA A 68 -21.77 3.55 -8.99
CA ALA A 68 -22.15 2.41 -8.17
C ALA A 68 -21.11 2.10 -7.08
N ASP A 69 -19.81 2.13 -7.42
CA ASP A 69 -18.73 2.01 -6.44
C ASP A 69 -18.87 3.07 -5.34
N SER A 70 -19.03 4.35 -5.70
CA SER A 70 -19.19 5.45 -4.73
C SER A 70 -20.43 5.29 -3.85
N ILE A 71 -21.54 4.82 -4.40
CA ILE A 71 -22.78 4.55 -3.64
C ILE A 71 -22.56 3.42 -2.63
N PHE A 72 -21.89 2.34 -3.03
CA PHE A 72 -21.63 1.22 -2.11
C PHE A 72 -20.62 1.59 -1.03
N ASP A 73 -19.64 2.41 -1.34
CA ASP A 73 -18.71 2.96 -0.35
C ASP A 73 -19.46 3.83 0.69
N LEU A 74 -20.36 4.72 0.26
CA LEU A 74 -21.23 5.51 1.15
C LEU A 74 -22.17 4.64 2.01
N TYR A 75 -22.70 3.54 1.46
CA TYR A 75 -23.45 2.59 2.27
C TYR A 75 -22.60 1.95 3.35
N GLY A 76 -21.38 1.56 3.02
CA GLY A 76 -20.41 1.06 3.98
C GLY A 76 -20.09 2.07 5.09
N GLU A 77 -19.89 3.35 4.72
CA GLU A 77 -19.67 4.45 5.67
C GLU A 77 -20.89 4.64 6.60
N MET A 78 -22.09 4.61 6.05
CA MET A 78 -23.34 4.71 6.85
C MET A 78 -23.48 3.55 7.83
N GLU A 79 -23.23 2.31 7.40
CA GLU A 79 -23.29 1.13 8.28
C GLU A 79 -22.24 1.21 9.39
N ASN A 80 -21.02 1.67 9.05
CA ASN A 80 -19.97 1.89 10.03
C ASN A 80 -20.35 2.99 11.03
N ALA A 81 -20.91 4.12 10.57
CA ALA A 81 -21.37 5.20 11.45
C ALA A 81 -22.45 4.73 12.44
N VAL A 82 -23.37 3.87 12.00
CA VAL A 82 -24.39 3.28 12.88
C VAL A 82 -23.75 2.35 13.93
N ARG A 83 -22.78 1.51 13.52
CA ARG A 83 -22.05 0.61 14.44
C ARG A 83 -21.24 1.37 15.48
N GLU A 84 -20.65 2.50 15.10
CA GLU A 84 -19.93 3.39 16.04
C GLU A 84 -20.83 3.91 17.16
N LEU A 85 -22.08 4.24 16.85
CA LEU A 85 -23.06 4.67 17.85
C LEU A 85 -23.45 3.53 18.82
N THR A 86 -23.31 2.27 18.39
CA THR A 86 -23.55 1.08 19.23
C THR A 86 -22.35 0.65 20.07
N GLY A 87 -21.18 1.30 19.89
CA GLY A 87 -19.99 1.06 20.72
C GLY A 87 -19.13 -0.13 20.29
N GLU A 88 -19.45 -0.79 19.19
CA GLU A 88 -18.68 -1.93 18.67
C GLU A 88 -17.53 -1.50 17.76
N VAL A 89 -16.33 -2.06 18.00
CA VAL A 89 -15.18 -1.89 17.09
C VAL A 89 -15.25 -2.97 16.02
N SER A 90 -15.85 -2.66 14.90
CA SER A 90 -16.12 -3.61 13.83
C SER A 90 -16.19 -2.92 12.45
N GLY A 91 -16.28 -3.69 11.39
CA GLY A 91 -16.51 -3.18 10.04
C GLY A 91 -15.29 -3.29 9.13
N LEU A 92 -15.37 -2.67 7.94
CA LEU A 92 -14.30 -2.67 6.95
C LEU A 92 -13.40 -1.46 7.15
N LEU A 93 -12.09 -1.70 7.27
CA LEU A 93 -11.05 -0.70 7.29
C LEU A 93 -10.17 -0.88 6.04
N ILE A 94 -10.12 0.12 5.18
CA ILE A 94 -9.32 0.09 3.96
C ILE A 94 -7.99 0.79 4.23
N LEU A 95 -6.93 0.00 4.31
CA LEU A 95 -5.57 0.48 4.50
C LEU A 95 -4.84 0.62 3.15
N GLY A 96 -3.96 1.62 3.05
CA GLY A 96 -2.93 1.67 2.02
C GLY A 96 -1.56 1.60 2.67
N ALA A 97 -0.61 0.92 2.06
CA ALA A 97 0.75 0.90 2.55
C ALA A 97 1.76 0.91 1.42
N SER A 98 2.92 1.54 1.68
CA SER A 98 4.07 1.37 0.83
C SER A 98 4.55 -0.08 0.83
N THR A 99 5.20 -0.51 -0.24
CA THR A 99 5.58 -1.92 -0.45
C THR A 99 6.39 -2.46 0.73
N THR A 100 7.41 -1.73 1.18
CA THR A 100 8.23 -2.12 2.33
C THR A 100 7.40 -2.35 3.59
N ILE A 101 6.50 -1.43 3.90
CA ILE A 101 5.66 -1.51 5.10
C ILE A 101 4.65 -2.65 4.98
N ALA A 102 4.03 -2.82 3.81
CA ALA A 102 3.05 -3.86 3.54
C ALA A 102 3.63 -5.28 3.68
N GLU A 103 4.89 -5.47 3.29
CA GLU A 103 5.53 -6.78 3.28
C GLU A 103 6.21 -7.13 4.60
N TYR A 104 6.79 -6.14 5.31
CA TYR A 104 7.69 -6.41 6.42
C TYR A 104 7.20 -5.94 7.80
N MET A 105 6.27 -5.00 7.86
CA MET A 105 5.78 -4.47 9.14
C MET A 105 4.32 -4.83 9.41
N LEU A 106 3.43 -4.56 8.44
CA LEU A 106 1.99 -4.70 8.65
C LEU A 106 1.51 -6.12 8.95
N PRO A 107 2.08 -7.21 8.40
CA PRO A 107 1.56 -8.54 8.66
C PRO A 107 1.54 -8.92 10.12
N ALA A 108 2.61 -8.66 10.88
CA ALA A 108 2.67 -8.95 12.30
C ALA A 108 1.72 -8.04 13.10
N LEU A 109 1.78 -6.72 12.86
CA LEU A 109 0.91 -5.75 13.54
C LEU A 109 -0.57 -6.05 13.31
N LEU A 110 -0.97 -6.35 12.06
CA LEU A 110 -2.36 -6.65 11.73
C LEU A 110 -2.82 -8.01 12.25
N GLY A 111 -1.90 -8.98 12.38
CA GLY A 111 -2.17 -10.27 13.01
C GLY A 111 -2.58 -10.10 14.47
N ASP A 112 -1.80 -9.35 15.23
CA ASP A 112 -2.07 -9.07 16.64
C ASP A 112 -3.31 -8.18 16.81
N PHE A 113 -3.46 -7.18 15.93
CA PHE A 113 -4.65 -6.33 15.91
C PHE A 113 -5.93 -7.14 15.64
N LYS A 114 -5.91 -8.07 14.67
CA LYS A 114 -7.05 -8.93 14.34
C LYS A 114 -7.42 -9.87 15.48
N THR A 115 -6.42 -10.32 16.26
CA THR A 115 -6.67 -11.13 17.45
C THR A 115 -7.42 -10.33 18.54
N LYS A 116 -7.09 -9.05 18.70
CA LYS A 116 -7.75 -8.16 19.66
C LYS A 116 -9.12 -7.67 19.19
N TYR A 117 -9.28 -7.45 17.86
CA TYR A 117 -10.51 -6.93 17.24
C TYR A 117 -10.99 -7.84 16.11
N PRO A 118 -11.56 -9.00 16.42
CA PRO A 118 -11.92 -10.04 15.44
C PRO A 118 -12.98 -9.59 14.42
N ASP A 119 -13.81 -8.61 14.78
CA ASP A 119 -14.90 -8.11 13.93
C ASP A 119 -14.47 -7.00 12.95
N VAL A 120 -13.21 -6.53 13.04
CA VAL A 120 -12.64 -5.61 12.07
C VAL A 120 -12.10 -6.37 10.87
N ASN A 121 -12.60 -6.07 9.68
CA ASN A 121 -12.08 -6.59 8.42
C ASN A 121 -11.13 -5.57 7.79
N VAL A 122 -9.89 -5.96 7.57
CA VAL A 122 -8.89 -5.10 6.94
C VAL A 122 -8.76 -5.47 5.47
N ARG A 123 -8.80 -4.46 4.60
CA ARG A 123 -8.43 -4.59 3.19
C ARG A 123 -7.18 -3.74 2.93
N LEU A 124 -6.09 -4.37 2.51
CA LEU A 124 -4.84 -3.67 2.22
C LEU A 124 -4.70 -3.40 0.72
N LYS A 125 -4.39 -2.14 0.37
CA LYS A 125 -3.93 -1.72 -0.96
C LYS A 125 -2.45 -1.38 -0.87
N VAL A 126 -1.65 -1.91 -1.79
CA VAL A 126 -0.21 -1.69 -1.82
C VAL A 126 0.15 -0.81 -3.01
N SER A 127 1.00 0.19 -2.78
CA SER A 127 1.56 1.07 -3.80
C SER A 127 2.92 1.58 -3.30
N ASN A 128 3.54 2.53 -4.00
CA ASN A 128 4.64 3.30 -3.43
C ASN A 128 4.11 4.46 -2.55
N THR A 129 5.00 5.20 -1.91
CA THR A 129 4.63 6.29 -0.99
C THR A 129 3.72 7.32 -1.66
N GLU A 130 4.05 7.79 -2.85
CA GLU A 130 3.25 8.77 -3.60
C GLU A 130 1.86 8.24 -3.90
N GLY A 131 1.75 7.02 -4.40
CA GLY A 131 0.47 6.38 -4.70
C GLY A 131 -0.41 6.18 -3.46
N VAL A 132 0.20 5.85 -2.29
CA VAL A 132 -0.54 5.76 -1.02
C VAL A 132 -1.06 7.13 -0.60
N VAL A 133 -0.24 8.18 -0.69
CA VAL A 133 -0.66 9.56 -0.37
C VAL A 133 -1.81 10.00 -1.28
N GLN A 134 -1.72 9.74 -2.59
CA GLN A 134 -2.80 10.03 -3.54
C GLN A 134 -4.09 9.26 -3.22
N MET A 135 -3.99 7.99 -2.78
CA MET A 135 -5.17 7.23 -2.36
C MET A 135 -5.84 7.82 -1.12
N VAL A 136 -5.08 8.35 -0.15
CA VAL A 136 -5.63 9.08 1.01
C VAL A 136 -6.31 10.37 0.57
N GLU A 137 -5.67 11.17 -0.29
CA GLU A 137 -6.21 12.43 -0.80
C GLU A 137 -7.55 12.24 -1.52
N ASN A 138 -7.65 11.16 -2.30
CA ASN A 138 -8.85 10.84 -3.08
C ASN A 138 -9.88 10.01 -2.30
N ASN A 139 -9.73 9.82 -0.99
CA ASN A 139 -10.61 9.00 -0.15
C ASN A 139 -10.77 7.53 -0.64
N ILE A 140 -9.78 6.98 -1.34
CA ILE A 140 -9.78 5.59 -1.81
C ILE A 140 -9.44 4.62 -0.67
N ILE A 141 -8.75 5.13 0.37
CA ILE A 141 -8.37 4.40 1.59
C ILE A 141 -8.69 5.27 2.81
N ASP A 142 -8.87 4.62 3.95
CA ASP A 142 -9.15 5.29 5.22
C ASP A 142 -7.87 5.75 5.91
N LEU A 143 -6.81 4.95 5.83
CA LEU A 143 -5.54 5.17 6.49
C LEU A 143 -4.40 4.68 5.60
N GLY A 144 -3.41 5.53 5.37
CA GLY A 144 -2.16 5.20 4.69
C GLY A 144 -1.03 4.95 5.69
N VAL A 145 -0.07 4.09 5.34
CA VAL A 145 1.19 3.91 6.09
C VAL A 145 2.35 4.03 5.12
N VAL A 146 3.21 5.01 5.35
CA VAL A 146 4.29 5.40 4.42
C VAL A 146 5.63 5.60 5.14
N GLU A 147 6.70 5.58 4.35
CA GLU A 147 8.09 5.60 4.82
C GLU A 147 8.89 6.81 4.37
N ALA A 148 8.23 7.92 4.06
CA ALA A 148 8.89 9.18 3.74
C ALA A 148 8.14 10.36 4.37
N PRO A 149 8.76 11.52 4.50
CA PRO A 149 8.09 12.74 4.90
C PRO A 149 6.94 13.08 3.93
N VAL A 150 5.78 13.39 4.48
CA VAL A 150 4.61 13.81 3.68
C VAL A 150 4.35 15.29 3.92
N ALA A 151 4.57 16.11 2.90
CA ALA A 151 4.37 17.55 2.95
C ALA A 151 3.01 17.94 2.38
N ASN A 152 1.91 17.55 3.04
CA ASN A 152 0.56 17.90 2.63
C ASN A 152 -0.25 18.50 3.79
N LYS A 153 -0.70 19.75 3.63
CA LYS A 153 -1.41 20.51 4.68
C LYS A 153 -2.79 19.92 5.02
N ASN A 154 -3.40 19.17 4.13
CA ASN A 154 -4.73 18.58 4.31
C ASN A 154 -4.68 17.23 5.01
N LEU A 155 -3.49 16.64 5.08
CA LEU A 155 -3.29 15.32 5.69
C LEU A 155 -2.72 15.47 7.11
N ALA A 156 -3.18 14.60 8.00
CA ALA A 156 -2.55 14.35 9.28
C ALA A 156 -1.48 13.29 9.09
N VAL A 157 -0.30 13.53 9.65
CA VAL A 157 0.84 12.61 9.59
C VAL A 157 1.23 12.29 11.03
N GLU A 158 1.16 11.03 11.41
CA GLU A 158 1.50 10.55 12.74
C GLU A 158 2.67 9.58 12.65
N MET A 159 3.84 9.97 13.16
CA MET A 159 5.02 9.10 13.18
C MET A 159 4.79 7.92 14.14
N CYS A 160 5.06 6.70 13.66
CA CYS A 160 4.96 5.46 14.44
C CYS A 160 6.34 5.08 14.99
N ARG A 161 7.32 4.90 14.10
CA ARG A 161 8.68 4.54 14.48
C ARG A 161 9.68 5.04 13.45
N LYS A 162 10.97 4.92 13.78
CA LYS A 162 12.06 5.12 12.83
C LYS A 162 12.44 3.80 12.16
N ASP A 163 12.91 3.88 10.93
CA ASP A 163 13.44 2.80 10.12
C ASP A 163 14.85 3.16 9.68
N GLN A 164 15.78 2.26 9.87
CA GLN A 164 17.17 2.43 9.46
C GLN A 164 17.36 1.97 8.02
N LEU A 165 17.97 2.80 7.20
CA LEU A 165 18.41 2.44 5.85
C LEU A 165 19.87 1.99 5.87
N VAL A 166 20.16 0.88 5.18
CA VAL A 166 21.48 0.28 5.07
C VAL A 166 21.87 0.08 3.61
N LEU A 167 23.14 0.20 3.32
CA LEU A 167 23.71 -0.22 2.06
C LEU A 167 23.71 -1.75 2.01
N ILE A 168 23.28 -2.33 0.90
CA ILE A 168 23.41 -3.76 0.60
C ILE A 168 24.34 -3.97 -0.59
N VAL A 169 25.21 -4.97 -0.43
CA VAL A 169 26.17 -5.38 -1.45
C VAL A 169 26.18 -6.91 -1.57
N PRO A 170 26.58 -7.46 -2.73
CA PRO A 170 26.74 -8.91 -2.86
C PRO A 170 27.94 -9.40 -2.02
N VAL A 171 27.89 -10.67 -1.66
CA VAL A 171 29.01 -11.32 -0.96
C VAL A 171 30.27 -11.23 -1.82
N GLY A 172 31.40 -10.84 -1.20
CA GLY A 172 32.67 -10.64 -1.90
C GLY A 172 32.86 -9.29 -2.59
N HIS A 173 31.89 -8.37 -2.45
CA HIS A 173 32.05 -6.98 -2.90
C HIS A 173 33.15 -6.27 -2.12
N ALA A 174 33.87 -5.33 -2.76
CA ALA A 174 34.98 -4.58 -2.14
C ALA A 174 34.58 -3.84 -0.83
N LEU A 175 33.32 -3.49 -0.67
CA LEU A 175 32.77 -2.84 0.53
C LEU A 175 32.34 -3.84 1.60
N ALA A 176 32.24 -5.15 1.33
CA ALA A 176 31.59 -6.14 2.20
C ALA A 176 32.25 -6.29 3.59
N GLU A 177 33.55 -5.97 3.70
CA GLU A 177 34.31 -6.06 4.97
C GLU A 177 34.22 -4.77 5.81
N ARG A 178 33.51 -3.73 5.32
CA ARG A 178 33.43 -2.44 6.00
C ARG A 178 32.20 -2.39 6.91
N GLU A 179 32.35 -1.77 8.07
CA GLU A 179 31.22 -1.55 9.01
C GLU A 179 30.38 -0.33 8.61
N ASN A 180 31.03 0.71 8.09
CA ASN A 180 30.40 1.96 7.69
C ASN A 180 30.94 2.43 6.34
N VAL A 181 30.06 3.02 5.53
CA VAL A 181 30.39 3.58 4.20
C VAL A 181 29.80 4.99 4.09
N PRO A 182 30.64 6.00 3.81
CA PRO A 182 30.17 7.35 3.52
C PRO A 182 29.27 7.36 2.28
N ILE A 183 28.15 8.08 2.34
CA ILE A 183 27.16 8.05 1.25
C ILE A 183 27.71 8.52 -0.09
N HIS A 184 28.73 9.38 -0.12
CA HIS A 184 29.32 9.85 -1.38
C HIS A 184 30.03 8.74 -2.15
N GLU A 185 30.54 7.69 -1.49
CA GLU A 185 31.18 6.55 -2.15
C GLU A 185 30.18 5.71 -2.98
N LEU A 186 28.87 5.81 -2.70
CA LEU A 186 27.85 5.11 -3.51
C LEU A 186 27.88 5.55 -4.99
N THR A 187 28.38 6.75 -5.27
CA THR A 187 28.46 7.28 -6.64
C THR A 187 29.53 6.59 -7.49
N GLU A 188 30.43 5.82 -6.87
CA GLU A 188 31.53 5.12 -7.54
C GLU A 188 31.12 3.75 -8.10
N TYR A 189 29.93 3.25 -7.70
CA TYR A 189 29.46 1.91 -8.05
C TYR A 189 28.17 1.97 -8.87
N PRO A 190 27.90 0.94 -9.70
CA PRO A 190 26.57 0.77 -10.31
C PRO A 190 25.51 0.69 -9.22
N TYR A 191 24.52 1.56 -9.28
CA TYR A 191 23.48 1.69 -8.28
C TYR A 191 22.13 1.21 -8.80
N ILE A 192 21.47 0.33 -8.04
CA ILE A 192 20.12 -0.16 -8.34
C ILE A 192 19.13 0.70 -7.55
N CYS A 193 18.31 1.44 -8.29
CA CYS A 193 17.37 2.40 -7.73
C CYS A 193 15.97 1.81 -7.61
N ARG A 194 15.18 2.35 -6.70
CA ARG A 194 13.72 2.17 -6.69
C ARG A 194 13.06 3.10 -7.71
N GLU A 195 11.85 2.75 -8.08
CA GLU A 195 10.99 3.52 -8.98
C GLU A 195 10.70 4.94 -8.46
N GLU A 196 10.27 5.82 -9.36
CA GLU A 196 9.80 7.16 -9.02
C GLU A 196 8.58 7.09 -8.09
N GLY A 197 8.49 8.02 -7.12
CA GLY A 197 7.46 8.00 -6.06
C GLY A 197 7.73 7.03 -4.92
N SER A 198 8.87 6.29 -4.95
CA SER A 198 9.31 5.47 -3.83
C SER A 198 9.88 6.33 -2.70
N GLY A 199 9.37 6.17 -1.48
CA GLY A 199 9.87 6.85 -0.30
C GLY A 199 11.35 6.57 -0.01
N THR A 200 11.85 5.37 -0.32
CA THR A 200 13.27 5.04 -0.19
C THR A 200 14.13 5.91 -1.13
N ARG A 201 13.71 6.03 -2.39
CA ARG A 201 14.41 6.86 -3.39
C ARG A 201 14.42 8.34 -2.98
N GLU A 202 13.29 8.86 -2.52
CA GLU A 202 13.16 10.26 -2.09
C GLU A 202 14.07 10.58 -0.89
N VAL A 203 14.04 9.73 0.13
CA VAL A 203 14.87 9.91 1.34
C VAL A 203 16.36 9.89 1.01
N ILE A 204 16.81 9.01 0.12
CA ILE A 204 18.21 8.94 -0.31
C ILE A 204 18.57 10.21 -1.10
N ALA A 205 17.73 10.66 -2.02
CA ALA A 205 17.97 11.86 -2.81
C ALA A 205 18.04 13.12 -1.92
N GLU A 206 17.11 13.26 -0.97
CA GLU A 206 17.12 14.34 0.00
C GLU A 206 18.37 14.32 0.88
N TYR A 207 18.74 13.13 1.36
CA TYR A 207 19.95 12.97 2.18
C TYR A 207 21.24 13.34 1.42
N MET A 208 21.38 12.91 0.17
CA MET A 208 22.51 13.31 -0.69
C MET A 208 22.57 14.83 -0.89
N GLN A 209 21.41 15.46 -1.07
CA GLN A 209 21.31 16.90 -1.19
C GLN A 209 21.74 17.62 0.11
N GLN A 210 21.31 17.15 1.26
CA GLN A 210 21.68 17.68 2.58
C GLN A 210 23.19 17.56 2.84
N GLN A 211 23.82 16.49 2.35
CA GLN A 211 25.26 16.28 2.43
C GLN A 211 26.06 17.05 1.36
N ASN A 212 25.40 17.90 0.55
CA ASN A 212 26.01 18.63 -0.57
C ASN A 212 26.75 17.75 -1.59
N ILE A 213 26.30 16.51 -1.78
CA ILE A 213 26.86 15.60 -2.77
C ILE A 213 26.31 16.00 -4.13
N LYS A 214 27.21 16.53 -4.98
CA LYS A 214 26.85 17.03 -6.33
C LYS A 214 26.87 15.92 -7.39
N SER A 215 27.61 14.84 -7.12
CA SER A 215 27.66 13.70 -8.03
C SER A 215 26.35 12.90 -7.98
N ALA A 216 25.76 12.65 -9.13
CA ALA A 216 24.60 11.77 -9.21
C ALA A 216 24.99 10.31 -8.97
N LEU A 217 24.08 9.52 -8.41
CA LEU A 217 24.21 8.06 -8.37
C LEU A 217 24.33 7.51 -9.79
N ASN A 218 25.21 6.54 -9.99
CA ASN A 218 25.36 5.82 -11.25
C ASN A 218 24.22 4.78 -11.37
N ILE A 219 23.01 5.24 -11.69
CA ILE A 219 21.82 4.38 -11.79
C ILE A 219 21.98 3.43 -12.97
N SER A 220 22.24 2.16 -12.68
CA SER A 220 22.32 1.08 -13.66
C SER A 220 20.97 0.42 -13.94
N MET A 221 20.07 0.44 -12.96
CA MET A 221 18.75 -0.19 -13.07
C MET A 221 17.74 0.49 -12.15
N GLU A 222 16.48 0.53 -12.57
CA GLU A 222 15.33 0.98 -11.78
C GLU A 222 14.32 -0.16 -11.59
N LEU A 223 13.95 -0.47 -10.34
CA LEU A 223 13.09 -1.61 -10.00
C LEU A 223 11.99 -1.20 -9.02
N GLY A 224 10.78 -1.79 -9.23
CA GLY A 224 9.54 -1.41 -8.54
C GLY A 224 9.29 -2.09 -7.18
N SER A 225 10.21 -2.91 -6.64
CA SER A 225 10.00 -3.53 -5.34
C SER A 225 11.32 -3.79 -4.60
N PRO A 226 11.32 -3.82 -3.25
CA PRO A 226 12.48 -4.19 -2.45
C PRO A 226 13.04 -5.57 -2.81
N GLU A 227 12.16 -6.55 -3.06
CA GLU A 227 12.57 -7.91 -3.43
C GLU A 227 13.33 -7.95 -4.76
N ALA A 228 12.85 -7.22 -5.78
CA ALA A 228 13.55 -7.13 -7.06
C ALA A 228 14.91 -6.45 -6.91
N VAL A 229 15.01 -5.40 -6.09
CA VAL A 229 16.29 -4.72 -5.79
C VAL A 229 17.27 -5.67 -5.10
N LYS A 230 16.84 -6.40 -4.06
CA LYS A 230 17.69 -7.38 -3.38
C LYS A 230 18.19 -8.46 -4.32
N GLY A 231 17.30 -9.05 -5.13
CA GLY A 231 17.68 -10.07 -6.12
C GLY A 231 18.67 -9.56 -7.16
N ALA A 232 18.56 -8.31 -7.61
CA ALA A 232 19.52 -7.72 -8.55
C ALA A 232 20.88 -7.49 -7.88
N VAL A 233 20.92 -7.08 -6.60
CA VAL A 233 22.17 -6.96 -5.84
C VAL A 233 22.80 -8.33 -5.62
N GLU A 234 22.03 -9.35 -5.23
CA GLU A 234 22.53 -10.74 -5.10
C GLU A 234 23.13 -11.26 -6.41
N ALA A 235 22.53 -10.90 -7.56
CA ALA A 235 23.05 -11.24 -8.87
C ALA A 235 24.33 -10.46 -9.29
N GLY A 236 24.83 -9.56 -8.43
CA GLY A 236 26.05 -8.78 -8.70
C GLY A 236 25.84 -7.62 -9.68
N MET A 237 24.60 -7.17 -9.92
CA MET A 237 24.31 -6.10 -10.89
C MET A 237 24.65 -4.70 -10.37
N GLY A 238 24.97 -4.56 -9.08
CA GLY A 238 25.31 -3.31 -8.44
C GLY A 238 25.04 -3.35 -6.94
N ILE A 239 24.99 -2.16 -6.34
CA ILE A 239 24.70 -1.95 -4.92
C ILE A 239 23.36 -1.21 -4.77
N SER A 240 22.78 -1.24 -3.58
CA SER A 240 21.56 -0.46 -3.29
C SER A 240 21.45 -0.09 -1.82
N VAL A 241 20.56 0.85 -1.51
CA VAL A 241 20.19 1.20 -0.14
C VAL A 241 18.75 0.81 0.11
N VAL A 242 18.50 0.05 1.17
CA VAL A 242 17.19 -0.50 1.52
C VAL A 242 16.96 -0.39 3.02
N SER A 243 15.72 -0.61 3.45
CA SER A 243 15.40 -0.76 4.88
C SER A 243 16.09 -1.98 5.47
N ARG A 244 16.73 -1.82 6.63
CA ARG A 244 17.36 -2.93 7.37
C ARG A 244 16.39 -4.07 7.64
N ALA A 245 15.12 -3.74 7.92
CA ALA A 245 14.09 -4.73 8.19
C ALA A 245 13.81 -5.66 6.98
N THR A 246 14.12 -5.22 5.75
CA THR A 246 13.83 -6.02 4.54
C THR A 246 14.88 -7.07 4.23
N VAL A 247 16.06 -7.02 4.84
CA VAL A 247 17.22 -7.89 4.50
C VAL A 247 17.55 -8.93 5.54
N SER A 248 16.75 -9.07 6.59
CA SER A 248 17.02 -10.00 7.70
C SER A 248 17.21 -11.45 7.25
N LYS A 249 16.45 -11.91 6.25
CA LYS A 249 16.55 -13.26 5.70
C LYS A 249 17.85 -13.47 4.91
N GLU A 250 18.21 -12.52 4.07
CA GLU A 250 19.41 -12.55 3.24
C GLU A 250 20.68 -12.51 4.10
N LEU A 251 20.64 -11.74 5.19
CA LEU A 251 21.75 -11.69 6.17
C LEU A 251 21.91 -13.04 6.90
N LEU A 252 20.79 -13.66 7.31
CA LEU A 252 20.84 -15.00 7.93
C LEU A 252 21.33 -16.09 6.97
N LEU A 253 20.99 -15.99 5.68
CA LEU A 253 21.44 -16.91 4.64
C LEU A 253 22.86 -16.60 4.16
N GLY A 254 23.40 -15.44 4.49
CA GLY A 254 24.70 -14.97 4.01
C GLY A 254 24.74 -14.72 2.50
N SER A 255 23.58 -14.39 1.87
CA SER A 255 23.52 -14.08 0.45
C SER A 255 23.77 -12.61 0.13
N LEU A 256 23.56 -11.72 1.09
CA LEU A 256 23.88 -10.30 1.03
C LEU A 256 24.66 -9.86 2.27
N VAL A 257 25.37 -8.75 2.14
CA VAL A 257 26.01 -8.03 3.25
C VAL A 257 25.36 -6.66 3.40
N ALA A 258 24.95 -6.32 4.64
CA ALA A 258 24.41 -5.01 4.97
C ALA A 258 25.47 -4.17 5.72
N ILE A 259 25.65 -2.93 5.29
CA ILE A 259 26.66 -2.01 5.78
C ILE A 259 25.96 -0.72 6.20
N ASN A 260 26.35 -0.13 7.33
CA ASN A 260 25.77 1.12 7.75
C ASN A 260 26.26 2.28 6.87
N LEU A 261 25.40 3.26 6.66
CA LEU A 261 25.78 4.52 6.02
C LEU A 261 26.36 5.47 7.07
N GLU A 262 27.30 6.31 6.67
CA GLU A 262 27.88 7.34 7.50
C GLU A 262 27.67 8.73 6.88
N PRO A 263 26.97 9.64 7.64
CA PRO A 263 26.20 9.42 8.86
C PRO A 263 25.08 8.39 8.68
N GLN A 264 24.55 7.85 9.78
CA GLN A 264 23.40 6.93 9.71
C GLN A 264 22.20 7.59 9.05
N LEU A 265 21.53 6.85 8.18
CA LEU A 265 20.33 7.30 7.50
C LEU A 265 19.09 6.62 8.10
N GLU A 266 18.25 7.43 8.73
CA GLU A 266 16.96 7.01 9.28
C GLU A 266 15.82 7.73 8.59
N ARG A 267 14.65 7.09 8.54
CA ARG A 267 13.42 7.69 8.03
C ARG A 267 12.24 7.36 8.94
N PRO A 268 11.18 8.19 8.96
CA PRO A 268 9.99 7.89 9.70
C PRO A 268 9.11 6.87 8.98
N PHE A 269 8.54 5.91 9.70
CA PHE A 269 7.30 5.26 9.31
C PHE A 269 6.14 6.04 9.89
N SER A 270 5.22 6.47 9.05
CA SER A 270 4.15 7.36 9.44
C SER A 270 2.78 6.88 8.97
N PHE A 271 1.79 7.03 9.83
CA PHE A 271 0.38 6.93 9.45
C PHE A 271 -0.07 8.25 8.83
N VAL A 272 -0.84 8.16 7.76
CA VAL A 272 -1.34 9.31 7.01
C VAL A 272 -2.84 9.16 6.78
N HIS A 273 -3.60 10.18 7.14
CA HIS A 273 -5.05 10.22 6.92
C HIS A 273 -5.55 11.65 6.69
N GLN A 274 -6.77 11.80 6.22
CA GLN A 274 -7.38 13.12 6.05
C GLN A 274 -7.68 13.78 7.40
N LYS A 275 -7.36 15.08 7.54
CA LYS A 275 -7.61 15.84 8.77
C LYS A 275 -9.09 16.03 9.10
N GLN A 276 -9.92 16.19 8.07
CA GLN A 276 -11.33 16.58 8.21
C GLN A 276 -12.30 15.42 7.99
N LYS A 277 -11.79 14.20 7.70
CA LYS A 277 -12.65 13.05 7.54
C LYS A 277 -13.15 12.56 8.90
N PHE A 278 -14.43 12.18 8.97
CA PHE A 278 -14.95 11.42 10.10
C PHE A 278 -14.12 10.15 10.28
N ARG A 279 -13.60 9.94 11.48
CA ARG A 279 -12.71 8.80 11.75
C ARG A 279 -13.54 7.59 12.16
N LEU A 280 -13.29 6.48 11.50
CA LEU A 280 -13.82 5.18 11.92
C LEU A 280 -13.20 4.77 13.25
N ARG A 281 -14.00 4.30 14.18
CA ARG A 281 -13.51 3.79 15.48
C ARG A 281 -12.45 2.70 15.30
N ALA A 282 -12.65 1.79 14.33
CA ALA A 282 -11.65 0.79 13.97
C ALA A 282 -10.30 1.40 13.57
N MET A 283 -10.31 2.57 12.91
CA MET A 283 -9.09 3.31 12.56
C MET A 283 -8.42 3.91 13.80
N ASP A 284 -9.19 4.55 14.70
CA ASP A 284 -8.65 5.13 15.94
C ASP A 284 -8.06 4.04 16.85
N GLU A 285 -8.72 2.89 16.96
CA GLU A 285 -8.22 1.72 17.69
C GLU A 285 -6.96 1.13 17.04
N LEU A 286 -6.90 1.07 15.71
CA LEU A 286 -5.67 0.63 15.02
C LEU A 286 -4.52 1.61 15.25
N LEU A 287 -4.75 2.92 15.19
CA LEU A 287 -3.72 3.93 15.48
C LEU A 287 -3.23 3.83 16.93
N ALA A 288 -4.14 3.69 17.90
CA ALA A 288 -3.78 3.49 19.31
C ALA A 288 -2.99 2.21 19.52
N PHE A 289 -3.44 1.09 18.91
CA PHE A 289 -2.76 -0.20 18.95
C PHE A 289 -1.36 -0.12 18.34
N ALA A 290 -1.24 0.48 17.16
CA ALA A 290 0.02 0.59 16.45
C ALA A 290 1.05 1.46 17.20
N ARG A 291 0.60 2.54 17.88
CA ARG A 291 1.50 3.35 18.73
C ARG A 291 2.11 2.48 19.85
N GLN A 292 1.29 1.68 20.54
CA GLN A 292 1.78 0.78 21.57
C GLN A 292 2.69 -0.30 21.00
N TYR A 293 2.26 -0.94 19.91
CA TYR A 293 3.05 -1.97 19.18
C TYR A 293 4.42 -1.45 18.77
N CYS A 294 4.49 -0.24 18.20
CA CYS A 294 5.75 0.37 17.78
C CYS A 294 6.70 0.67 18.95
N VAL A 295 6.18 0.96 20.13
CA VAL A 295 7.01 1.16 21.35
C VAL A 295 7.54 -0.17 21.86
N GLU A 296 6.70 -1.20 21.93
CA GLU A 296 7.08 -2.54 22.42
C GLU A 296 8.12 -3.22 21.52
N HIS A 297 8.03 -3.01 20.20
CA HIS A 297 8.92 -3.61 19.20
C HIS A 297 9.97 -2.62 18.63
N ALA A 298 10.25 -1.54 19.37
CA ALA A 298 11.25 -0.56 18.96
C ALA A 298 12.67 -1.15 18.83
N ASN A 299 12.97 -2.22 19.55
CA ASN A 299 14.28 -2.85 19.65
C ASN A 299 14.46 -4.08 18.75
N ASP A 300 13.40 -4.59 18.12
CA ASP A 300 13.46 -5.83 17.32
C ASP A 300 14.26 -5.69 16.00
N ASN A 301 14.77 -4.50 15.70
CA ASN A 301 15.54 -4.19 14.48
C ASN A 301 16.98 -3.71 14.76
N GLN A 302 17.52 -3.96 15.96
CA GLN A 302 18.92 -3.69 16.29
C GLN A 302 19.86 -4.84 15.94
#